data_941409377c9e9f6259257f4e051c1587
#
_entry.id   941409377c9e9f6259257f4e051c1587
#
_cell.length_a   1.000
_cell.length_b   1.000
_cell.length_c   1.000
_cell.angle_alpha   90.00
_cell.angle_beta   90.00
_cell.angle_gamma   90.00
#
_symmetry.space_group_name_H-M   'P 1'
#
loop_
_entity.id
_entity.type
_entity.pdbx_description
1 polymer ?
#
loop_
_entity_poly.entity_id
_entity_poly.type
_entity_poly.pdbx_seq_one_letter_code
_entity_poly.pdbx_strand_id
1 'polypeptide(L)'
;MPKAATRRTSSKASRSSARETWDEIHLRLDALARNLWWTWNPQARRVLESMDPALWHATNHNPIATMAHLNEARCETLADDALFIANLDRAERDLDGYLNAKTWYGKKHAKGKNKNALFAYFCMEYGLHECLPLYAGGLGILAADHVKSASDLGVPLVCIGVLWRYGYYRQEIRPDGSTRVVYPTSDFEHLPVDDTGKEITVPIGKSMVRAKVWCLTVGRVPLYLLDTDLPENSPADRALSHNLYKGGDPELRIRQEILLGIGGLMALDALGLKPTKFHLNEGHAAFCPLERVRRLVAAGVHLEEAIHQVREGSVFTTHTPIPEGNDRFDGAQIMKYLGHMPDELGISASDFLSLGREDPDDLKEPFCMTVLALLLSERCNGVAELHGDTSRKMWMKTYDAETPAEVPIGHVTNGIHPESWIADEARPFYDKHLKPKWVGAGPMDDWWRNASKIPAADLWELRQTLRKKMVAELRMRLREEIIARQLPGIDVAQLVE
;
A
#
# COMPACT_ATOMS: atom_id res chain seq x y z
N MET A 1 21.33 -3.00 8.56
CA MET A 1 20.93 -2.86 7.16
C MET A 1 21.44 -4.08 6.42
N PRO A 2 20.58 -4.95 5.89
CA PRO A 2 21.02 -5.88 4.88
C PRO A 2 21.43 -5.01 3.68
N LYS A 3 22.60 -5.24 3.13
CA LYS A 3 23.05 -4.63 1.89
C LYS A 3 22.04 -5.02 0.82
N ALA A 4 21.16 -4.07 0.49
CA ALA A 4 20.39 -4.18 -0.73
C ALA A 4 21.37 -4.43 -1.87
N ALA A 5 20.97 -5.31 -2.76
CA ALA A 5 21.53 -5.64 -4.04
C ALA A 5 22.96 -5.14 -4.31
N THR A 6 23.84 -6.07 -4.52
CA THR A 6 25.20 -5.93 -5.02
C THR A 6 25.40 -4.61 -5.77
N ARG A 7 26.26 -3.74 -5.21
CA ARG A 7 26.87 -2.63 -5.93
C ARG A 7 27.42 -3.17 -7.26
N ARG A 8 26.67 -3.01 -8.33
CA ARG A 8 27.26 -2.95 -9.66
C ARG A 8 28.07 -1.65 -9.68
N THR A 9 29.35 -1.76 -9.47
CA THR A 9 30.32 -0.71 -9.82
C THR A 9 30.09 -0.39 -11.29
N SER A 10 29.56 0.78 -11.58
CA SER A 10 29.53 1.33 -12.93
C SER A 10 30.98 1.50 -13.38
N SER A 11 31.52 0.50 -14.06
CA SER A 11 32.64 0.74 -14.94
C SER A 11 32.11 1.66 -16.04
N LYS A 12 32.60 2.88 -16.11
CA LYS A 12 32.57 3.73 -17.30
C LYS A 12 33.46 3.05 -18.39
N ALA A 13 33.05 1.90 -18.87
CA ALA A 13 33.51 1.38 -20.13
C ALA A 13 32.65 2.06 -21.21
N SER A 14 33.27 2.77 -22.13
CA SER A 14 32.66 3.18 -23.38
C SER A 14 31.99 1.94 -23.98
N ARG A 15 30.65 1.88 -23.95
CA ARG A 15 29.91 0.83 -24.65
C ARG A 15 30.31 0.95 -26.11
N SER A 16 30.94 -0.07 -26.64
CA SER A 16 31.16 -0.24 -28.06
C SER A 16 29.79 -0.22 -28.75
N SER A 17 29.71 0.26 -29.97
CA SER A 17 28.53 0.42 -30.80
C SER A 17 27.91 -0.92 -31.26
N ALA A 18 27.91 -1.95 -30.44
CA ALA A 18 27.20 -3.19 -30.70
C ALA A 18 25.70 -2.95 -30.39
N ARG A 19 24.82 -3.33 -31.31
CA ARG A 19 23.38 -3.31 -31.18
C ARG A 19 22.99 -4.18 -29.95
N GLU A 20 22.16 -3.66 -29.06
CA GLU A 20 21.64 -4.44 -27.94
C GLU A 20 20.67 -5.50 -28.46
N THR A 21 20.72 -6.70 -27.87
CA THR A 21 19.77 -7.77 -28.15
C THR A 21 18.45 -7.51 -27.40
N TRP A 22 17.36 -8.13 -27.87
CA TRP A 22 16.09 -8.04 -27.15
C TRP A 22 16.21 -8.54 -25.69
N ASP A 23 16.95 -9.62 -25.44
CA ASP A 23 17.15 -10.15 -24.10
C ASP A 23 17.80 -9.14 -23.14
N GLU A 24 18.76 -8.36 -23.63
CA GLU A 24 19.38 -7.29 -22.84
C GLU A 24 18.39 -6.16 -22.55
N ILE A 25 17.60 -5.76 -23.54
CA ILE A 25 16.56 -4.75 -23.40
C ILE A 25 15.45 -5.22 -22.46
N HIS A 26 15.00 -6.47 -22.58
CA HIS A 26 13.99 -7.07 -21.72
C HIS A 26 14.42 -7.05 -20.25
N LEU A 27 15.66 -7.42 -19.93
CA LEU A 27 16.18 -7.36 -18.56
C LEU A 27 16.18 -5.93 -17.99
N ARG A 28 16.45 -4.93 -18.83
CA ARG A 28 16.41 -3.51 -18.44
C ARG A 28 14.98 -3.04 -18.17
N LEU A 29 14.05 -3.41 -19.06
CA LEU A 29 12.63 -3.11 -18.92
C LEU A 29 12.02 -3.78 -17.68
N ASP A 30 12.35 -5.05 -17.43
CA ASP A 30 11.91 -5.78 -16.24
C ASP A 30 12.41 -5.10 -14.96
N ALA A 31 13.68 -4.71 -14.91
CA ALA A 31 14.24 -3.98 -13.78
C ALA A 31 13.55 -2.62 -13.54
N LEU A 32 13.20 -1.89 -14.59
CA LEU A 32 12.45 -0.63 -14.50
C LEU A 32 11.01 -0.89 -14.02
N ALA A 33 10.35 -1.90 -14.57
CA ALA A 33 8.96 -2.27 -14.28
C ALA A 33 8.75 -2.73 -12.83
N ARG A 34 9.74 -3.40 -12.23
CA ARG A 34 9.68 -3.88 -10.85
C ARG A 34 9.80 -2.78 -9.80
N ASN A 35 10.25 -1.57 -10.16
CA ASN A 35 10.22 -0.44 -9.25
C ASN A 35 9.03 0.46 -9.59
N LEU A 36 7.99 0.46 -8.76
CA LEU A 36 6.77 1.23 -9.00
C LEU A 36 6.96 2.76 -9.08
N TRP A 37 8.19 3.27 -8.97
CA TRP A 37 8.50 4.67 -9.23
C TRP A 37 8.00 5.12 -10.62
N TRP A 38 7.99 4.24 -11.61
CA TRP A 38 7.45 4.53 -12.94
C TRP A 38 5.98 4.99 -12.90
N THR A 39 5.19 4.57 -11.89
CA THR A 39 3.75 4.91 -11.82
C THR A 39 3.51 6.40 -11.64
N TRP A 40 4.46 7.14 -11.10
CA TRP A 40 4.40 8.60 -10.97
C TRP A 40 5.47 9.35 -11.75
N ASN A 41 6.31 8.66 -12.48
CA ASN A 41 7.24 9.26 -13.43
C ASN A 41 6.73 9.14 -14.87
N PRO A 42 6.27 10.25 -15.49
CA PRO A 42 5.67 10.20 -16.82
C PRO A 42 6.62 9.70 -17.91
N GLN A 43 7.94 9.94 -17.78
CA GLN A 43 8.91 9.50 -18.78
C GLN A 43 9.07 7.98 -18.75
N ALA A 44 9.23 7.39 -17.55
CA ALA A 44 9.32 5.96 -17.38
C ALA A 44 8.03 5.25 -17.81
N ARG A 45 6.86 5.80 -17.42
CA ARG A 45 5.56 5.26 -17.84
C ARG A 45 5.42 5.21 -19.35
N ARG A 46 5.77 6.30 -20.06
CA ARG A 46 5.70 6.34 -21.53
C ARG A 46 6.62 5.32 -22.22
N VAL A 47 7.77 4.99 -21.66
CA VAL A 47 8.63 3.92 -22.18
C VAL A 47 7.89 2.58 -22.07
N LEU A 48 7.32 2.26 -20.91
CA LEU A 48 6.60 1.00 -20.68
C LEU A 48 5.33 0.90 -21.55
N GLU A 49 4.56 1.98 -21.65
CA GLU A 49 3.37 2.08 -22.51
C GLU A 49 3.71 1.90 -23.99
N SER A 50 4.83 2.45 -24.45
CA SER A 50 5.26 2.39 -25.86
C SER A 50 5.74 1.03 -26.31
N MET A 51 5.94 0.06 -25.40
CA MET A 51 6.22 -1.33 -25.77
C MET A 51 5.13 -1.90 -26.69
N ASP A 52 3.89 -1.77 -26.31
CA ASP A 52 2.70 -2.03 -27.11
C ASP A 52 1.48 -1.37 -26.44
N PRO A 53 0.95 -0.26 -26.95
CA PRO A 53 -0.17 0.45 -26.34
C PRO A 53 -1.44 -0.38 -26.21
N ALA A 54 -1.71 -1.29 -27.13
CA ALA A 54 -2.90 -2.14 -27.09
C ALA A 54 -2.79 -3.22 -26.01
N LEU A 55 -1.65 -3.89 -25.92
CA LEU A 55 -1.37 -4.84 -24.82
C LEU A 55 -1.29 -4.14 -23.47
N TRP A 56 -0.69 -2.95 -23.41
CA TRP A 56 -0.65 -2.12 -22.21
C TRP A 56 -2.06 -1.88 -21.65
N HIS A 57 -2.99 -1.51 -22.49
CA HIS A 57 -4.38 -1.32 -22.09
C HIS A 57 -5.06 -2.66 -21.71
N ALA A 58 -4.88 -3.70 -22.53
CA ALA A 58 -5.47 -5.03 -22.31
C ALA A 58 -4.97 -5.70 -21.01
N THR A 59 -3.74 -5.41 -20.58
CA THR A 59 -3.12 -5.93 -19.34
C THR A 59 -3.36 -5.05 -18.14
N ASN A 60 -4.29 -4.10 -18.21
CA ASN A 60 -4.57 -3.15 -17.13
C ASN A 60 -3.31 -2.36 -16.72
N HIS A 61 -2.55 -1.91 -17.71
CA HIS A 61 -1.31 -1.14 -17.59
C HIS A 61 -0.22 -1.86 -16.77
N ASN A 62 -0.16 -3.18 -16.88
CA ASN A 62 0.86 -3.99 -16.22
C ASN A 62 2.06 -4.21 -17.14
N PRO A 63 3.23 -3.61 -16.87
CA PRO A 63 4.38 -3.71 -17.75
C PRO A 63 4.95 -5.13 -17.86
N ILE A 64 4.92 -5.91 -16.77
CA ILE A 64 5.42 -7.30 -16.77
C ILE A 64 4.54 -8.16 -17.65
N ALA A 65 3.21 -8.08 -17.46
CA ALA A 65 2.26 -8.81 -18.31
C ALA A 65 2.32 -8.33 -19.78
N THR A 66 2.51 -7.03 -20.03
CA THR A 66 2.70 -6.49 -21.39
C THR A 66 3.91 -7.12 -22.06
N MET A 67 5.07 -7.16 -21.39
CA MET A 67 6.29 -7.79 -21.90
C MET A 67 6.09 -9.27 -22.21
N ALA A 68 5.42 -10.00 -21.33
CA ALA A 68 5.18 -11.44 -21.49
C ALA A 68 4.31 -11.78 -22.73
N HIS A 69 3.52 -10.83 -23.23
CA HIS A 69 2.62 -11.02 -24.37
C HIS A 69 3.12 -10.39 -25.67
N LEU A 70 4.32 -9.77 -25.69
CA LEU A 70 4.91 -9.24 -26.93
C LEU A 70 5.25 -10.39 -27.89
N ASN A 71 4.90 -10.21 -29.17
CA ASN A 71 5.33 -11.13 -30.21
C ASN A 71 6.76 -10.82 -30.67
N GLU A 72 7.41 -11.81 -31.31
CA GLU A 72 8.80 -11.72 -31.76
C GLU A 72 9.06 -10.51 -32.69
N ALA A 73 8.17 -10.27 -33.65
CA ALA A 73 8.30 -9.14 -34.59
C ALA A 73 8.27 -7.78 -33.86
N ARG A 74 7.47 -7.64 -32.79
CA ARG A 74 7.45 -6.43 -31.99
C ARG A 74 8.74 -6.29 -31.16
N CYS A 75 9.23 -7.37 -30.60
CA CYS A 75 10.50 -7.41 -29.88
C CYS A 75 11.67 -6.95 -30.78
N GLU A 76 11.76 -7.47 -32.00
CA GLU A 76 12.76 -7.05 -32.98
C GLU A 76 12.62 -5.57 -33.35
N THR A 77 11.38 -5.10 -33.57
CA THR A 77 11.11 -3.69 -33.88
C THR A 77 11.59 -2.77 -32.75
N LEU A 78 11.32 -3.13 -31.48
CA LEU A 78 11.76 -2.35 -30.33
C LEU A 78 13.29 -2.34 -30.17
N ALA A 79 13.95 -3.47 -30.47
CA ALA A 79 15.39 -3.59 -30.40
C ALA A 79 16.10 -2.76 -31.52
N ASP A 80 15.41 -2.47 -32.61
CA ASP A 80 15.89 -1.63 -33.71
C ASP A 80 15.51 -0.15 -33.54
N ASP A 81 14.62 0.20 -32.62
CA ASP A 81 14.18 1.57 -32.40
C ASP A 81 15.16 2.34 -31.51
N ALA A 82 16.03 3.10 -32.15
CA ALA A 82 17.01 3.95 -31.46
C ALA A 82 16.36 4.98 -30.52
N LEU A 83 15.15 5.47 -30.84
CA LEU A 83 14.43 6.42 -29.98
C LEU A 83 13.88 5.73 -28.74
N PHE A 84 13.34 4.52 -28.88
CA PHE A 84 12.91 3.69 -27.77
C PHE A 84 14.06 3.42 -26.79
N ILE A 85 15.21 2.98 -27.31
CA ILE A 85 16.41 2.71 -26.50
C ILE A 85 16.88 3.99 -25.78
N ALA A 86 16.96 5.12 -26.49
CA ALA A 86 17.37 6.38 -25.87
C ALA A 86 16.41 6.85 -24.76
N ASN A 87 15.11 6.59 -24.92
CA ASN A 87 14.10 6.87 -23.88
C ASN A 87 14.23 5.93 -22.68
N LEU A 88 14.53 4.65 -22.91
CA LEU A 88 14.82 3.68 -21.85
C LEU A 88 16.08 4.08 -21.07
N ASP A 89 17.17 4.41 -21.76
CA ASP A 89 18.39 4.93 -21.13
C ASP A 89 18.12 6.16 -20.25
N ARG A 90 17.22 7.02 -20.69
CA ARG A 90 16.84 8.22 -19.93
C ARG A 90 16.04 7.84 -18.69
N ALA A 91 15.05 6.95 -18.81
CA ALA A 91 14.25 6.49 -17.70
C ALA A 91 15.09 5.81 -16.61
N GLU A 92 16.06 4.98 -17.00
CA GLU A 92 17.02 4.36 -16.08
C GLU A 92 17.89 5.39 -15.35
N ARG A 93 18.45 6.37 -16.09
CA ARG A 93 19.24 7.46 -15.48
C ARG A 93 18.41 8.29 -14.51
N ASP A 94 17.14 8.56 -14.83
CA ASP A 94 16.23 9.31 -13.98
C ASP A 94 15.89 8.53 -12.70
N LEU A 95 15.67 7.21 -12.79
CA LEU A 95 15.49 6.33 -11.64
C LEU A 95 16.74 6.28 -10.75
N ASP A 96 17.91 6.09 -11.35
CA ASP A 96 19.19 6.10 -10.63
C ASP A 96 19.42 7.46 -9.93
N GLY A 97 19.14 8.55 -10.63
CA GLY A 97 19.17 9.90 -10.07
C GLY A 97 18.22 10.06 -8.89
N TYR A 98 16.99 9.55 -9.04
CA TYR A 98 15.99 9.55 -7.98
C TYR A 98 16.49 8.77 -6.76
N LEU A 99 16.91 7.53 -6.91
CA LEU A 99 17.34 6.66 -5.82
C LEU A 99 18.55 7.21 -5.05
N ASN A 100 19.48 7.87 -5.74
CA ASN A 100 20.72 8.42 -5.17
C ASN A 100 20.59 9.89 -4.69
N ALA A 101 19.46 10.54 -4.91
CA ALA A 101 19.27 11.94 -4.53
C ALA A 101 19.34 12.14 -3.01
N LYS A 102 19.86 13.30 -2.60
CA LYS A 102 19.81 13.75 -1.19
C LYS A 102 18.38 14.15 -0.84
N THR A 103 17.69 13.31 -0.09
CA THR A 103 16.29 13.50 0.29
C THR A 103 16.09 14.53 1.42
N TRP A 104 14.84 14.97 1.61
CA TRP A 104 14.46 15.86 2.72
C TRP A 104 14.77 15.23 4.08
N TYR A 105 14.37 13.98 4.30
CA TYR A 105 14.63 13.27 5.56
C TYR A 105 16.14 13.14 5.81
N GLY A 106 16.89 12.72 4.79
CA GLY A 106 18.34 12.56 4.86
C GLY A 106 19.07 13.85 5.26
N LYS A 107 18.60 15.01 4.76
CA LYS A 107 19.20 16.32 5.08
C LYS A 107 18.83 16.82 6.48
N LYS A 108 17.55 16.65 6.88
CA LYS A 108 17.00 17.31 8.09
C LYS A 108 16.93 16.39 9.32
N HIS A 109 16.64 15.11 9.13
CA HIS A 109 16.23 14.21 10.21
C HIS A 109 17.17 13.01 10.45
N ALA A 110 17.95 12.57 9.47
CA ALA A 110 18.87 11.43 9.62
C ALA A 110 20.09 11.77 10.49
N LYS A 111 19.87 12.36 11.68
CA LYS A 111 20.91 12.83 12.62
C LYS A 111 20.54 12.41 14.05
N GLY A 112 21.56 12.31 14.91
CA GLY A 112 21.36 12.00 16.33
C GLY A 112 20.60 10.67 16.52
N LYS A 113 19.55 10.66 17.32
CA LYS A 113 18.74 9.48 17.63
C LYS A 113 18.04 8.88 16.39
N ASN A 114 17.80 9.69 15.35
CA ASN A 114 17.11 9.26 14.15
C ASN A 114 18.04 8.72 13.04
N LYS A 115 19.36 8.69 13.28
CA LYS A 115 20.35 8.22 12.28
C LYS A 115 20.08 6.80 11.80
N ASN A 116 19.61 5.94 12.70
CA ASN A 116 19.32 4.54 12.45
C ASN A 116 17.82 4.24 12.59
N ALA A 117 16.96 5.25 12.49
CA ALA A 117 15.52 5.04 12.55
C ALA A 117 15.07 4.16 11.36
N LEU A 118 14.15 3.25 11.64
CA LEU A 118 13.39 2.48 10.66
C LEU A 118 11.95 2.44 11.17
N PHE A 119 11.02 2.81 10.32
CA PHE A 119 9.60 2.82 10.62
C PHE A 119 8.93 1.65 9.91
N ALA A 120 8.14 0.85 10.63
CA ALA A 120 7.34 -0.21 10.03
C ALA A 120 5.88 0.26 9.94
N TYR A 121 5.31 0.20 8.74
CA TYR A 121 3.93 0.59 8.44
C TYR A 121 3.12 -0.65 8.07
N PHE A 122 2.11 -0.95 8.88
CA PHE A 122 1.24 -2.11 8.72
C PHE A 122 -0.10 -1.67 8.15
N CYS A 123 -0.49 -2.23 7.03
CA CYS A 123 -1.78 -1.94 6.40
C CYS A 123 -2.33 -3.17 5.69
N MET A 124 -3.66 -3.36 5.75
CA MET A 124 -4.36 -4.48 5.09
C MET A 124 -4.43 -4.28 3.57
N GLU A 125 -4.35 -3.03 3.09
CA GLU A 125 -4.53 -2.68 1.68
C GLU A 125 -3.60 -1.56 1.21
N TYR A 126 -3.17 -1.64 -0.07
CA TYR A 126 -2.29 -0.67 -0.71
C TYR A 126 -2.74 -0.39 -2.15
N GLY A 127 -3.36 0.76 -2.40
CA GLY A 127 -3.83 1.20 -3.72
C GLY A 127 -2.75 1.85 -4.58
N LEU A 128 -1.66 1.12 -4.85
CA LEU A 128 -0.46 1.66 -5.49
C LEU A 128 -0.61 1.91 -6.99
N HIS A 129 -1.24 0.99 -7.69
CA HIS A 129 -1.52 1.06 -9.12
C HIS A 129 -2.64 0.08 -9.50
N GLU A 130 -3.35 0.36 -10.58
CA GLU A 130 -4.50 -0.44 -11.03
C GLU A 130 -4.16 -1.88 -11.45
N CYS A 131 -2.91 -2.15 -11.85
CA CYS A 131 -2.47 -3.52 -12.15
C CYS A 131 -2.26 -4.38 -10.89
N LEU A 132 -2.35 -3.78 -9.70
CA LEU A 132 -2.14 -4.44 -8.40
C LEU A 132 -3.45 -4.45 -7.61
N PRO A 133 -4.21 -5.55 -7.59
CA PRO A 133 -5.50 -5.62 -6.89
C PRO A 133 -5.31 -5.79 -5.37
N LEU A 134 -4.53 -4.91 -4.75
CA LEU A 134 -4.16 -4.95 -3.34
C LEU A 134 -4.98 -3.99 -2.47
N TYR A 135 -6.09 -3.44 -2.96
CA TYR A 135 -6.90 -2.47 -2.23
C TYR A 135 -8.39 -2.59 -2.57
N ALA A 136 -9.22 -2.07 -1.68
CA ALA A 136 -10.67 -2.00 -1.87
C ALA A 136 -11.17 -0.56 -2.00
N GLY A 137 -10.65 0.36 -1.20
CA GLY A 137 -11.18 1.71 -1.10
C GLY A 137 -10.17 2.78 -0.73
N GLY A 138 -10.68 3.88 -0.14
CA GLY A 138 -9.91 5.09 0.14
C GLY A 138 -8.75 4.89 1.14
N LEU A 139 -8.88 3.93 2.06
CA LEU A 139 -7.81 3.58 3.00
C LEU A 139 -6.56 3.10 2.25
N GLY A 140 -6.74 2.24 1.25
CA GLY A 140 -5.63 1.74 0.43
C GLY A 140 -5.01 2.82 -0.46
N ILE A 141 -5.83 3.73 -0.99
CA ILE A 141 -5.33 4.90 -1.76
C ILE A 141 -4.47 5.80 -0.87
N LEU A 142 -4.93 6.10 0.35
CA LEU A 142 -4.12 6.86 1.31
C LEU A 142 -2.81 6.14 1.65
N ALA A 143 -2.86 4.83 1.91
CA ALA A 143 -1.66 4.05 2.20
C ALA A 143 -0.64 4.15 1.06
N ALA A 144 -1.09 4.07 -0.19
CA ALA A 144 -0.23 4.22 -1.36
C ALA A 144 0.37 5.62 -1.47
N ASP A 145 -0.43 6.67 -1.30
CA ASP A 145 0.05 8.06 -1.32
C ASP A 145 1.07 8.32 -0.20
N HIS A 146 0.82 7.75 0.98
CA HIS A 146 1.76 7.81 2.11
C HIS A 146 3.10 7.14 1.78
N VAL A 147 3.08 5.93 1.21
CA VAL A 147 4.29 5.19 0.84
C VAL A 147 5.08 5.90 -0.26
N LYS A 148 4.41 6.40 -1.30
CA LYS A 148 5.04 7.17 -2.39
C LYS A 148 5.66 8.47 -1.87
N SER A 149 4.94 9.21 -1.04
CA SER A 149 5.45 10.44 -0.41
C SER A 149 6.62 10.16 0.53
N ALA A 150 6.57 9.07 1.31
CA ALA A 150 7.68 8.64 2.15
C ALA A 150 8.93 8.29 1.31
N SER A 151 8.72 7.65 0.16
CA SER A 151 9.79 7.37 -0.80
C SER A 151 10.44 8.65 -1.31
N ASP A 152 9.66 9.64 -1.74
CA ASP A 152 10.18 10.91 -2.26
C ASP A 152 10.94 11.70 -1.20
N LEU A 153 10.40 11.74 0.01
CA LEU A 153 11.02 12.41 1.16
C LEU A 153 12.22 11.63 1.71
N GLY A 154 12.39 10.36 1.34
CA GLY A 154 13.44 9.47 1.83
C GLY A 154 13.28 9.09 3.30
N VAL A 155 12.03 8.99 3.76
CA VAL A 155 11.72 8.45 5.10
C VAL A 155 12.12 6.98 5.13
N PRO A 156 12.86 6.52 6.15
CA PRO A 156 13.27 5.12 6.26
C PRO A 156 12.08 4.24 6.67
N LEU A 157 11.20 3.98 5.72
CA LEU A 157 9.97 3.22 5.87
C LEU A 157 10.12 1.81 5.30
N VAL A 158 9.53 0.84 5.97
CA VAL A 158 9.26 -0.51 5.49
C VAL A 158 7.78 -0.80 5.70
N CYS A 159 7.13 -1.35 4.69
CA CYS A 159 5.71 -1.63 4.74
C CYS A 159 5.44 -3.13 4.82
N ILE A 160 4.35 -3.49 5.50
CA ILE A 160 3.87 -4.88 5.66
C ILE A 160 2.41 -4.93 5.23
N GLY A 161 2.07 -5.95 4.44
CA GLY A 161 0.72 -6.22 3.97
C GLY A 161 0.51 -7.69 3.62
N VAL A 162 -0.58 -7.98 2.91
CA VAL A 162 -0.92 -9.32 2.42
C VAL A 162 -0.98 -9.29 0.89
N LEU A 163 -0.44 -10.32 0.24
CA LEU A 163 -0.51 -10.48 -1.22
C LEU A 163 -1.82 -11.18 -1.59
N TRP A 164 -2.81 -10.38 -1.96
CA TRP A 164 -4.16 -10.87 -2.23
C TRP A 164 -4.25 -11.58 -3.59
N ARG A 165 -4.60 -12.87 -3.60
CA ARG A 165 -4.75 -13.69 -4.80
C ARG A 165 -5.90 -13.21 -5.69
N TYR A 166 -7.05 -12.90 -5.06
CA TYR A 166 -8.27 -12.48 -5.76
C TYR A 166 -8.64 -11.02 -5.46
N GLY A 167 -7.86 -10.34 -4.60
CA GLY A 167 -8.08 -8.94 -4.26
C GLY A 167 -9.47 -8.67 -3.69
N TYR A 168 -10.03 -7.52 -4.11
CA TYR A 168 -11.41 -7.14 -3.84
C TYR A 168 -12.27 -7.38 -5.08
N TYR A 169 -13.59 -7.55 -4.91
CA TYR A 169 -14.49 -7.84 -6.01
C TYR A 169 -14.60 -6.65 -6.97
N ARG A 170 -14.88 -6.95 -8.23
CA ARG A 170 -15.35 -6.00 -9.24
C ARG A 170 -16.81 -6.23 -9.53
N GLN A 171 -17.53 -5.18 -9.88
CA GLN A 171 -18.90 -5.28 -10.35
C GLN A 171 -18.93 -5.12 -11.87
N GLU A 172 -19.57 -6.08 -12.53
CA GLU A 172 -19.87 -6.02 -13.95
C GLU A 172 -21.38 -5.86 -14.10
N ILE A 173 -21.81 -5.02 -15.03
CA ILE A 173 -23.22 -4.84 -15.36
C ILE A 173 -23.57 -5.79 -16.52
N ARG A 174 -24.52 -6.68 -16.30
CA ARG A 174 -25.01 -7.57 -17.36
C ARG A 174 -25.87 -6.83 -18.37
N PRO A 175 -26.14 -7.42 -19.58
CA PRO A 175 -27.01 -6.81 -20.58
C PRO A 175 -28.42 -6.48 -20.08
N ASP A 176 -28.96 -7.22 -19.11
CA ASP A 176 -30.26 -6.99 -18.47
C ASP A 176 -30.23 -5.89 -17.38
N GLY A 177 -29.06 -5.23 -17.15
CA GLY A 177 -28.87 -4.21 -16.14
C GLY A 177 -28.57 -4.74 -14.72
N SER A 178 -28.64 -6.05 -14.50
CA SER A 178 -28.25 -6.65 -13.21
C SER A 178 -26.75 -6.61 -13.01
N THR A 179 -26.29 -6.58 -11.74
CA THR A 179 -24.87 -6.63 -11.40
C THR A 179 -24.38 -8.07 -11.20
N ARG A 180 -23.14 -8.32 -11.60
CA ARG A 180 -22.39 -9.54 -11.30
C ARG A 180 -21.13 -9.19 -10.53
N VAL A 181 -20.90 -9.89 -9.43
CA VAL A 181 -19.64 -9.83 -8.70
C VAL A 181 -18.62 -10.76 -9.34
N VAL A 182 -17.42 -10.25 -9.61
CA VAL A 182 -16.30 -11.00 -10.17
C VAL A 182 -15.06 -10.76 -9.30
N TYR A 183 -14.32 -11.82 -9.02
CA TYR A 183 -13.03 -11.77 -8.37
C TYR A 183 -11.94 -12.05 -9.40
N PRO A 184 -11.12 -11.05 -9.79
CA PRO A 184 -10.02 -11.27 -10.72
C PRO A 184 -8.95 -12.12 -10.03
N THR A 185 -8.37 -13.07 -10.75
CA THR A 185 -7.23 -13.83 -10.25
C THR A 185 -5.94 -13.10 -10.57
N SER A 186 -5.11 -12.87 -9.56
CA SER A 186 -3.77 -12.31 -9.74
C SER A 186 -2.79 -13.43 -10.11
N ASP A 187 -2.07 -13.22 -11.19
CA ASP A 187 -0.93 -14.05 -11.57
C ASP A 187 0.35 -13.41 -11.03
N PHE A 188 0.90 -13.99 -9.96
CA PHE A 188 2.05 -13.41 -9.27
C PHE A 188 3.33 -13.43 -10.11
N GLU A 189 3.43 -14.33 -11.10
CA GLU A 189 4.57 -14.37 -12.03
C GLU A 189 4.60 -13.13 -12.94
N HIS A 190 3.42 -12.58 -13.24
CA HIS A 190 3.27 -11.39 -14.05
C HIS A 190 3.01 -10.12 -13.24
N LEU A 191 3.22 -10.11 -11.93
CA LEU A 191 3.20 -8.91 -11.10
C LEU A 191 4.62 -8.41 -10.81
N PRO A 192 4.81 -7.11 -10.56
CA PRO A 192 6.12 -6.53 -10.21
C PRO A 192 6.53 -6.85 -8.77
N VAL A 193 6.38 -8.10 -8.34
CA VAL A 193 6.75 -8.60 -7.01
C VAL A 193 7.95 -9.55 -7.13
N ASP A 194 8.87 -9.44 -6.19
CA ASP A 194 10.07 -10.28 -6.13
C ASP A 194 9.94 -11.28 -4.98
N ASP A 195 10.36 -12.51 -5.24
CA ASP A 195 10.51 -13.52 -4.20
C ASP A 195 11.71 -13.17 -3.30
N THR A 196 11.48 -12.95 -2.01
CA THR A 196 12.58 -12.69 -1.06
C THR A 196 13.35 -13.95 -0.67
N GLY A 197 12.88 -15.13 -1.06
CA GLY A 197 13.38 -16.42 -0.59
C GLY A 197 13.15 -16.65 0.91
N LYS A 198 12.28 -15.86 1.56
CA LYS A 198 11.93 -16.00 2.97
C LYS A 198 10.53 -16.57 3.12
N GLU A 199 10.42 -17.52 4.05
CA GLU A 199 9.16 -18.06 4.52
C GLU A 199 9.10 -17.93 6.04
N ILE A 200 7.90 -17.77 6.57
CA ILE A 200 7.60 -17.75 8.00
C ILE A 200 6.52 -18.78 8.31
N THR A 201 6.42 -19.16 9.58
CA THR A 201 5.34 -20.02 10.06
C THR A 201 4.63 -19.32 11.20
N VAL A 202 3.37 -18.95 10.97
CA VAL A 202 2.55 -18.16 11.90
C VAL A 202 1.63 -19.10 12.67
N PRO A 203 1.69 -19.13 14.02
CA PRO A 203 0.72 -19.88 14.81
C PRO A 203 -0.63 -19.15 14.79
N ILE A 204 -1.66 -19.81 14.29
CA ILE A 204 -3.03 -19.30 14.25
C ILE A 204 -3.96 -20.34 14.87
N GLY A 205 -4.26 -20.20 16.15
CA GLY A 205 -4.96 -21.21 16.94
C GLY A 205 -4.15 -22.52 16.98
N LYS A 206 -4.72 -23.60 16.43
CA LYS A 206 -4.05 -24.92 16.36
C LYS A 206 -3.27 -25.12 15.06
N SER A 207 -3.38 -24.21 14.11
CA SER A 207 -2.68 -24.29 12.81
C SER A 207 -1.32 -23.61 12.86
N MET A 208 -0.34 -24.21 12.18
CA MET A 208 0.96 -23.61 11.90
C MET A 208 0.96 -23.19 10.42
N VAL A 209 0.55 -21.96 10.16
CA VAL A 209 0.34 -21.44 8.79
C VAL A 209 1.64 -20.96 8.21
N ARG A 210 2.08 -21.57 7.10
CA ARG A 210 3.24 -21.09 6.36
C ARG A 210 2.85 -19.90 5.49
N ALA A 211 3.71 -18.90 5.44
CA ALA A 211 3.56 -17.77 4.54
C ALA A 211 4.88 -17.42 3.88
N LYS A 212 4.85 -17.29 2.55
CA LYS A 212 5.94 -16.76 1.74
C LYS A 212 5.96 -15.24 1.85
N VAL A 213 7.14 -14.67 1.84
CA VAL A 213 7.34 -13.22 1.90
C VAL A 213 7.77 -12.70 0.54
N TRP A 214 6.91 -11.92 -0.10
CA TRP A 214 7.20 -11.23 -1.35
C TRP A 214 7.64 -9.79 -1.08
N CYS A 215 8.38 -9.19 -2.00
CA CYS A 215 8.79 -7.78 -1.94
C CYS A 215 8.26 -7.03 -3.16
N LEU A 216 7.61 -5.91 -2.93
CA LEU A 216 7.22 -4.92 -3.94
C LEU A 216 8.01 -3.64 -3.68
N THR A 217 8.72 -3.13 -4.67
CA THR A 217 9.56 -1.94 -4.51
C THR A 217 8.81 -0.68 -4.95
N VAL A 218 8.57 0.26 -4.00
CA VAL A 218 7.89 1.54 -4.26
C VAL A 218 8.91 2.68 -4.16
N GLY A 219 9.62 2.93 -5.24
CA GLY A 219 10.76 3.85 -5.25
C GLY A 219 11.87 3.39 -4.29
N ARG A 220 12.01 4.06 -3.13
CA ARG A 220 12.98 3.73 -2.06
C ARG A 220 12.41 2.82 -0.97
N VAL A 221 11.09 2.63 -0.96
CA VAL A 221 10.39 1.93 0.12
C VAL A 221 10.05 0.50 -0.28
N PRO A 222 10.54 -0.51 0.45
CA PRO A 222 10.09 -1.88 0.27
C PRO A 222 8.76 -2.10 0.97
N LEU A 223 7.85 -2.79 0.28
CA LEU A 223 6.60 -3.31 0.81
C LEU A 223 6.68 -4.84 0.79
N TYR A 224 6.65 -5.45 1.96
CA TYR A 224 6.65 -6.90 2.12
C TYR A 224 5.23 -7.42 2.26
N LEU A 225 4.90 -8.41 1.46
CA LEU A 225 3.56 -8.96 1.30
C LEU A 225 3.56 -10.44 1.67
N LEU A 226 2.65 -10.84 2.55
CA LEU A 226 2.50 -12.20 3.03
C LEU A 226 1.54 -12.99 2.13
N ASP A 227 1.97 -14.17 1.69
CA ASP A 227 1.19 -15.09 0.86
C ASP A 227 1.11 -16.46 1.51
N THR A 228 -0.09 -16.89 1.87
CA THR A 228 -0.36 -18.21 2.47
C THR A 228 -0.82 -19.25 1.46
N ASP A 229 -0.99 -18.88 0.17
CA ASP A 229 -1.46 -19.83 -0.86
C ASP A 229 -0.36 -20.81 -1.28
N LEU A 230 0.15 -21.56 -0.31
CA LEU A 230 1.20 -22.56 -0.47
C LEU A 230 0.61 -23.98 -0.43
N PRO A 231 1.14 -24.92 -1.24
CA PRO A 231 0.65 -26.31 -1.28
C PRO A 231 0.68 -27.03 0.07
N GLU A 232 1.60 -26.63 0.95
CA GLU A 232 1.80 -27.25 2.28
C GLU A 232 0.74 -26.83 3.29
N ASN A 233 0.00 -25.76 3.02
CA ASN A 233 -1.08 -25.30 3.86
C ASN A 233 -2.40 -26.03 3.57
N SER A 234 -3.25 -26.16 4.58
CA SER A 234 -4.62 -26.62 4.37
C SER A 234 -5.39 -25.65 3.46
N PRO A 235 -6.46 -26.10 2.77
CA PRO A 235 -7.28 -25.18 1.94
C PRO A 235 -7.78 -23.96 2.70
N ALA A 236 -8.12 -24.11 3.99
CA ALA A 236 -8.58 -23.00 4.85
C ALA A 236 -7.44 -22.04 5.23
N ASP A 237 -6.22 -22.50 5.36
CA ASP A 237 -5.04 -21.67 5.65
C ASP A 237 -4.57 -20.95 4.39
N ARG A 238 -4.61 -21.63 3.22
CA ARG A 238 -4.34 -21.01 1.93
C ARG A 238 -5.26 -19.83 1.64
N ALA A 239 -6.52 -19.94 2.02
CA ALA A 239 -7.54 -18.92 1.77
C ALA A 239 -7.29 -17.59 2.54
N LEU A 240 -6.37 -17.54 3.49
CA LEU A 240 -6.08 -16.33 4.26
C LEU A 240 -5.55 -15.18 3.40
N SER A 241 -4.79 -15.47 2.34
CA SER A 241 -4.31 -14.47 1.38
C SER A 241 -5.15 -14.40 0.09
N HIS A 242 -6.37 -14.97 0.07
CA HIS A 242 -7.20 -14.97 -1.14
C HIS A 242 -7.94 -13.66 -1.35
N ASN A 243 -8.83 -13.28 -0.45
CA ASN A 243 -9.73 -12.16 -0.65
C ASN A 243 -9.56 -11.09 0.43
N LEU A 244 -9.41 -9.87 0.00
CA LEU A 244 -9.50 -8.69 0.86
C LEU A 244 -10.98 -8.44 1.22
N TYR A 245 -11.28 -8.29 2.50
CA TYR A 245 -12.62 -7.93 3.02
C TYR A 245 -13.76 -8.83 2.52
N LYS A 246 -13.56 -10.13 2.52
CA LYS A 246 -14.66 -11.08 2.25
C LYS A 246 -15.67 -11.01 3.40
N GLY A 247 -16.81 -10.38 3.14
CA GLY A 247 -17.86 -10.18 4.16
C GLY A 247 -18.47 -11.46 4.68
N GLY A 248 -18.99 -11.40 5.93
CA GLY A 248 -19.78 -12.48 6.54
C GLY A 248 -18.96 -13.64 7.11
N ASP A 249 -17.64 -13.54 7.21
CA ASP A 249 -16.77 -14.58 7.76
C ASP A 249 -15.81 -14.02 8.85
N PRO A 250 -16.28 -13.85 10.10
CA PRO A 250 -15.44 -13.38 11.20
C PRO A 250 -14.26 -14.30 11.52
N GLU A 251 -14.40 -15.62 11.25
CA GLU A 251 -13.32 -16.59 11.44
C GLU A 251 -12.17 -16.36 10.47
N LEU A 252 -12.48 -16.07 9.21
CA LEU A 252 -11.46 -15.68 8.22
C LEU A 252 -10.82 -14.35 8.61
N ARG A 253 -11.63 -13.38 9.06
CA ARG A 253 -11.18 -12.03 9.37
C ARG A 253 -10.16 -12.01 10.51
N ILE A 254 -10.43 -12.59 11.66
CA ILE A 254 -9.48 -12.63 12.78
C ILE A 254 -8.17 -13.31 12.39
N ARG A 255 -8.24 -14.37 11.59
CA ARG A 255 -7.05 -15.09 11.13
C ARG A 255 -6.20 -14.26 10.18
N GLN A 256 -6.82 -13.45 9.31
CA GLN A 256 -6.13 -12.48 8.45
C GLN A 256 -5.43 -11.39 9.27
N GLU A 257 -6.04 -10.91 10.33
CA GLU A 257 -5.46 -9.91 11.22
C GLU A 257 -4.30 -10.46 12.07
N ILE A 258 -4.39 -11.74 12.50
CA ILE A 258 -3.26 -12.43 13.10
C ILE A 258 -2.11 -12.57 12.10
N LEU A 259 -2.41 -12.97 10.87
CA LEU A 259 -1.41 -13.06 9.81
C LEU A 259 -0.71 -11.70 9.58
N LEU A 260 -1.49 -10.60 9.46
CA LEU A 260 -0.92 -9.28 9.26
C LEU A 260 -0.10 -8.81 10.47
N GLY A 261 -0.66 -8.86 11.68
CA GLY A 261 -0.03 -8.33 12.89
C GLY A 261 1.14 -9.17 13.38
N ILE A 262 0.89 -10.44 13.70
CA ILE A 262 1.90 -11.37 14.22
C ILE A 262 2.81 -11.84 13.10
N GLY A 263 2.24 -12.31 11.98
CA GLY A 263 3.00 -12.76 10.82
C GLY A 263 3.89 -11.66 10.24
N GLY A 264 3.39 -10.41 10.20
CA GLY A 264 4.18 -9.26 9.75
C GLY A 264 5.43 -9.00 10.61
N LEU A 265 5.33 -9.16 11.95
CA LEU A 265 6.52 -9.09 12.82
C LEU A 265 7.51 -10.23 12.55
N MET A 266 6.99 -11.45 12.37
CA MET A 266 7.83 -12.60 12.04
C MET A 266 8.54 -12.41 10.69
N ALA A 267 7.88 -11.79 9.71
CA ALA A 267 8.49 -11.46 8.43
C ALA A 267 9.63 -10.45 8.59
N LEU A 268 9.43 -9.40 9.40
CA LEU A 268 10.50 -8.44 9.71
C LEU A 268 11.72 -9.13 10.33
N ASP A 269 11.50 -10.07 11.25
CA ASP A 269 12.58 -10.86 11.87
C ASP A 269 13.31 -11.73 10.83
N ALA A 270 12.57 -12.45 9.99
CA ALA A 270 13.14 -13.30 8.94
C ALA A 270 13.96 -12.51 7.91
N LEU A 271 13.60 -11.24 7.69
CA LEU A 271 14.31 -10.28 6.84
C LEU A 271 15.48 -9.59 7.56
N GLY A 272 15.63 -9.78 8.87
CA GLY A 272 16.67 -9.13 9.69
C GLY A 272 16.42 -7.63 9.89
N LEU A 273 15.17 -7.18 9.73
CA LEU A 273 14.77 -5.78 9.91
C LEU A 273 14.38 -5.51 11.36
N LYS A 274 14.85 -4.39 11.90
CA LYS A 274 14.60 -3.98 13.30
C LYS A 274 14.01 -2.58 13.35
N PRO A 275 12.69 -2.43 13.13
CA PRO A 275 12.06 -1.12 13.22
C PRO A 275 12.14 -0.53 14.61
N THR A 276 12.26 0.79 14.67
CA THR A 276 12.28 1.56 15.93
C THR A 276 10.89 2.08 16.30
N LYS A 277 10.00 2.22 15.31
CA LYS A 277 8.61 2.63 15.47
C LYS A 277 7.71 1.80 14.56
N PHE A 278 6.48 1.57 15.01
CA PHE A 278 5.47 0.78 14.33
C PHE A 278 4.22 1.63 14.15
N HIS A 279 3.80 1.80 12.92
CA HIS A 279 2.61 2.55 12.57
C HIS A 279 1.52 1.58 12.09
N LEU A 280 0.41 1.57 12.80
CA LEU A 280 -0.77 0.76 12.49
C LEU A 280 -1.75 1.61 11.70
N ASN A 281 -2.05 1.21 10.47
CA ASN A 281 -3.11 1.79 9.68
C ASN A 281 -4.40 0.98 9.92
N GLU A 282 -5.32 1.54 10.70
CA GLU A 282 -6.54 0.91 11.19
C GLU A 282 -6.30 -0.24 12.20
N GLY A 283 -7.38 -0.75 12.82
CA GLY A 283 -7.35 -1.82 13.80
C GLY A 283 -6.81 -3.17 13.29
N HIS A 284 -6.80 -3.38 11.99
CA HIS A 284 -6.43 -4.63 11.32
C HIS A 284 -5.06 -5.21 11.73
N ALA A 285 -4.15 -4.37 12.20
CA ALA A 285 -2.81 -4.77 12.62
C ALA A 285 -2.60 -4.73 14.15
N ALA A 286 -3.68 -4.59 14.95
CA ALA A 286 -3.58 -4.40 16.40
C ALA A 286 -2.92 -5.59 17.13
N PHE A 287 -2.89 -6.77 16.56
CA PHE A 287 -2.11 -7.89 17.10
C PHE A 287 -0.58 -7.69 16.99
N CYS A 288 -0.09 -6.72 16.19
CA CYS A 288 1.34 -6.40 16.14
C CYS A 288 1.86 -5.86 17.48
N PRO A 289 1.33 -4.79 18.09
CA PRO A 289 1.77 -4.34 19.41
C PRO A 289 1.51 -5.38 20.51
N LEU A 290 0.43 -6.15 20.46
CA LEU A 290 0.17 -7.22 21.42
C LEU A 290 1.28 -8.28 21.40
N GLU A 291 1.67 -8.75 20.23
CA GLU A 291 2.79 -9.71 20.07
C GLU A 291 4.13 -9.11 20.54
N ARG A 292 4.35 -7.83 20.35
CA ARG A 292 5.55 -7.14 20.88
C ARG A 292 5.56 -7.12 22.41
N VAL A 293 4.40 -6.88 23.06
CA VAL A 293 4.26 -6.99 24.52
C VAL A 293 4.62 -8.40 24.96
N ARG A 294 4.00 -9.43 24.34
CA ARG A 294 4.27 -10.83 24.64
C ARG A 294 5.76 -11.18 24.56
N ARG A 295 6.44 -10.71 23.52
CA ARG A 295 7.90 -10.94 23.34
C ARG A 295 8.75 -10.31 24.43
N LEU A 296 8.39 -9.13 24.90
CA LEU A 296 9.08 -8.45 26.00
C LEU A 296 8.86 -9.19 27.32
N VAL A 297 7.64 -9.62 27.59
CA VAL A 297 7.33 -10.43 28.77
C VAL A 297 8.08 -11.76 28.74
N ALA A 298 8.11 -12.46 27.62
CA ALA A 298 8.88 -13.69 27.44
C ALA A 298 10.40 -13.47 27.61
N ALA A 299 10.90 -12.24 27.38
CA ALA A 299 12.28 -11.83 27.66
C ALA A 299 12.52 -11.39 29.13
N GLY A 300 11.51 -11.51 30.00
CA GLY A 300 11.60 -11.20 31.44
C GLY A 300 11.24 -9.78 31.84
N VAL A 301 10.67 -8.98 30.92
CA VAL A 301 10.17 -7.64 31.25
C VAL A 301 8.79 -7.75 31.92
N HIS A 302 8.55 -7.01 33.00
CA HIS A 302 7.23 -6.95 33.62
C HIS A 302 6.17 -6.43 32.65
N LEU A 303 4.94 -6.97 32.73
CA LEU A 303 3.86 -6.67 31.78
C LEU A 303 3.59 -5.16 31.63
N GLU A 304 3.45 -4.43 32.72
CA GLU A 304 3.20 -2.98 32.69
C GLU A 304 4.32 -2.20 31.96
N GLU A 305 5.56 -2.56 32.25
CA GLU A 305 6.73 -1.97 31.59
C GLU A 305 6.79 -2.37 30.11
N ALA A 306 6.46 -3.62 29.79
CA ALA A 306 6.38 -4.08 28.40
C ALA A 306 5.32 -3.32 27.61
N ILE A 307 4.14 -3.10 28.19
CA ILE A 307 3.06 -2.29 27.59
C ILE A 307 3.56 -0.86 27.38
N HIS A 308 4.21 -0.24 28.37
CA HIS A 308 4.73 1.12 28.26
C HIS A 308 5.74 1.25 27.11
N GLN A 309 6.72 0.36 27.05
CA GLN A 309 7.75 0.36 25.99
C GLN A 309 7.14 0.16 24.60
N VAL A 310 6.14 -0.73 24.47
CA VAL A 310 5.45 -0.96 23.20
C VAL A 310 4.65 0.25 22.77
N ARG A 311 3.93 0.89 23.72
CA ARG A 311 3.16 2.13 23.45
C ARG A 311 4.03 3.24 22.91
N GLU A 312 5.16 3.54 23.57
CA GLU A 312 6.12 4.55 23.10
C GLU A 312 6.60 4.31 21.67
N GLY A 313 6.66 3.04 21.27
CA GLY A 313 7.09 2.60 19.95
C GLY A 313 5.96 2.52 18.91
N SER A 314 4.70 2.80 19.28
CA SER A 314 3.54 2.55 18.43
C SER A 314 2.79 3.84 18.09
N VAL A 315 2.32 3.92 16.83
CA VAL A 315 1.45 4.98 16.31
C VAL A 315 0.23 4.32 15.67
N PHE A 316 -0.95 4.82 15.95
CA PHE A 316 -2.20 4.30 15.42
C PHE A 316 -2.98 5.39 14.66
N THR A 317 -3.40 5.08 13.45
CA THR A 317 -4.28 5.93 12.66
C THR A 317 -5.60 5.21 12.42
N THR A 318 -6.71 5.77 12.93
CA THR A 318 -8.06 5.27 12.66
C THR A 318 -8.68 6.00 11.48
N HIS A 319 -9.46 5.26 10.68
CA HIS A 319 -10.16 5.76 9.50
C HIS A 319 -11.66 5.65 9.63
N THR A 320 -12.15 4.80 10.51
CA THR A 320 -13.54 4.43 10.64
C THR A 320 -14.31 5.43 11.50
N PRO A 321 -15.35 6.12 10.95
CA PRO A 321 -16.07 7.18 11.65
C PRO A 321 -17.32 6.68 12.42
N ILE A 322 -17.60 5.38 12.39
CA ILE A 322 -18.79 4.77 13.01
C ILE A 322 -18.39 3.51 13.79
N PRO A 323 -19.02 3.23 14.96
CA PRO A 323 -18.67 2.10 15.81
C PRO A 323 -18.78 0.75 15.11
N GLU A 324 -19.80 0.55 14.27
CA GLU A 324 -20.09 -0.70 13.57
C GLU A 324 -19.06 -1.09 12.50
N GLY A 325 -18.26 -0.14 12.06
CA GLY A 325 -17.21 -0.39 11.09
C GLY A 325 -15.90 -0.89 11.69
N ASN A 326 -15.79 -0.95 13.03
CA ASN A 326 -14.62 -1.47 13.71
C ASN A 326 -14.74 -2.98 13.89
N ASP A 327 -13.67 -3.72 13.61
CA ASP A 327 -13.66 -5.18 13.79
C ASP A 327 -13.80 -5.55 15.26
N ARG A 328 -14.80 -6.38 15.54
CA ARG A 328 -15.15 -6.88 16.88
C ARG A 328 -15.32 -8.40 16.83
N PHE A 329 -14.70 -9.09 17.76
CA PHE A 329 -14.70 -10.55 17.85
C PHE A 329 -15.23 -11.01 19.20
N ASP A 330 -16.02 -12.07 19.22
CA ASP A 330 -16.44 -12.69 20.46
C ASP A 330 -15.25 -13.16 21.29
N GLY A 331 -15.32 -13.05 22.62
CA GLY A 331 -14.24 -13.50 23.50
C GLY A 331 -13.85 -14.97 23.30
N ALA A 332 -14.83 -15.84 23.00
CA ALA A 332 -14.57 -17.24 22.68
C ALA A 332 -13.75 -17.41 21.39
N GLN A 333 -13.97 -16.55 20.40
CA GLN A 333 -13.22 -16.54 19.14
C GLN A 333 -11.78 -16.06 19.36
N ILE A 334 -11.58 -15.00 20.14
CA ILE A 334 -10.25 -14.56 20.56
C ILE A 334 -9.50 -15.69 21.28
N MET A 335 -10.14 -16.33 22.27
CA MET A 335 -9.51 -17.42 23.03
C MET A 335 -9.24 -18.68 22.18
N LYS A 336 -10.03 -18.92 21.14
CA LYS A 336 -9.79 -19.99 20.18
C LYS A 336 -8.45 -19.84 19.46
N TYR A 337 -8.09 -18.61 19.08
CA TYR A 337 -6.90 -18.33 18.27
C TYR A 337 -5.69 -17.85 19.07
N LEU A 338 -5.93 -17.15 20.18
CA LEU A 338 -4.90 -16.52 21.01
C LEU A 338 -4.93 -16.97 22.47
N GLY A 339 -5.62 -18.08 22.78
CA GLY A 339 -5.82 -18.58 24.14
C GLY A 339 -4.54 -18.98 24.90
N HIS A 340 -3.40 -19.04 24.25
CA HIS A 340 -2.08 -19.21 24.86
C HIS A 340 -1.52 -17.90 25.45
N MET A 341 -1.96 -16.74 24.93
CA MET A 341 -1.40 -15.45 25.33
C MET A 341 -1.62 -15.04 26.80
N PRO A 342 -2.78 -15.28 27.41
CA PRO A 342 -2.97 -14.99 28.83
C PRO A 342 -1.89 -15.63 29.73
N ASP A 343 -1.62 -16.93 29.54
CA ASP A 343 -0.61 -17.65 30.32
C ASP A 343 0.80 -17.08 30.08
N GLU A 344 1.13 -16.76 28.82
CA GLU A 344 2.43 -16.18 28.45
C GLU A 344 2.60 -14.73 28.93
N LEU A 345 1.52 -14.00 29.11
CA LEU A 345 1.52 -12.64 29.68
C LEU A 345 1.41 -12.64 31.21
N GLY A 346 1.08 -13.78 31.85
CA GLY A 346 0.92 -13.92 33.27
C GLY A 346 -0.36 -13.25 33.80
N ILE A 347 -1.43 -13.22 33.02
CA ILE A 347 -2.73 -12.60 33.36
C ILE A 347 -3.88 -13.59 33.18
N SER A 348 -5.03 -13.28 33.78
CA SER A 348 -6.23 -14.08 33.55
C SER A 348 -6.79 -13.92 32.12
N ALA A 349 -7.57 -14.90 31.67
CA ALA A 349 -8.29 -14.80 30.40
C ALA A 349 -9.24 -13.57 30.37
N SER A 350 -9.82 -13.19 31.51
CA SER A 350 -10.67 -12.01 31.63
C SER A 350 -9.88 -10.72 31.43
N ASP A 351 -8.72 -10.60 32.07
CA ASP A 351 -7.85 -9.43 31.94
C ASP A 351 -7.29 -9.32 30.50
N PHE A 352 -7.00 -10.45 29.87
CA PHE A 352 -6.61 -10.47 28.46
C PHE A 352 -7.72 -9.95 27.54
N LEU A 353 -8.95 -10.41 27.73
CA LEU A 353 -10.10 -9.94 26.94
C LEU A 353 -10.46 -8.48 27.21
N SER A 354 -10.17 -7.96 28.41
CA SER A 354 -10.39 -6.55 28.73
C SER A 354 -9.54 -5.59 27.90
N LEU A 355 -8.40 -6.04 27.35
CA LEU A 355 -7.55 -5.23 26.46
C LEU A 355 -8.27 -4.80 25.16
N GLY A 356 -9.36 -5.45 24.79
CA GLY A 356 -10.16 -5.10 23.61
C GLY A 356 -11.54 -4.55 23.96
N ARG A 357 -11.85 -4.25 25.22
CA ARG A 357 -13.16 -3.72 25.66
C ARG A 357 -13.08 -2.24 25.97
N GLU A 358 -14.13 -1.52 25.63
CA GLU A 358 -14.32 -0.13 26.04
C GLU A 358 -14.62 -0.03 27.54
N ASP A 359 -15.35 -1.03 28.06
CA ASP A 359 -15.59 -1.24 29.49
C ASP A 359 -14.91 -2.54 29.93
N PRO A 360 -13.77 -2.47 30.61
CA PRO A 360 -13.06 -3.66 31.06
C PRO A 360 -13.92 -4.63 31.91
N ASP A 361 -14.91 -4.10 32.62
CA ASP A 361 -15.78 -4.86 33.54
C ASP A 361 -16.99 -5.49 32.83
N ASP A 362 -17.34 -5.06 31.61
CA ASP A 362 -18.42 -5.68 30.84
C ASP A 362 -17.93 -6.97 30.16
N LEU A 363 -18.12 -8.09 30.83
CA LEU A 363 -17.71 -9.41 30.35
C LEU A 363 -18.44 -9.86 29.07
N LYS A 364 -19.51 -9.16 28.65
CA LYS A 364 -20.29 -9.48 27.45
C LYS A 364 -19.84 -8.64 26.24
N GLU A 365 -19.07 -7.58 26.47
CA GLU A 365 -18.60 -6.74 25.40
C GLU A 365 -17.62 -7.52 24.51
N PRO A 366 -17.80 -7.51 23.17
CA PRO A 366 -16.88 -8.17 22.26
C PRO A 366 -15.53 -7.45 22.23
N PHE A 367 -14.48 -8.20 21.91
CA PHE A 367 -13.12 -7.70 21.77
C PHE A 367 -13.00 -6.83 20.50
N CYS A 368 -12.73 -5.54 20.67
CA CYS A 368 -12.58 -4.55 19.59
C CYS A 368 -11.11 -4.34 19.25
N MET A 369 -10.74 -4.53 17.99
CA MET A 369 -9.37 -4.37 17.52
C MET A 369 -8.90 -2.91 17.62
N THR A 370 -9.80 -1.95 17.41
CA THR A 370 -9.49 -0.52 17.55
C THR A 370 -9.18 -0.14 18.99
N VAL A 371 -9.92 -0.69 19.96
CA VAL A 371 -9.63 -0.49 21.40
C VAL A 371 -8.24 -1.00 21.74
N LEU A 372 -7.90 -2.22 21.31
CA LEU A 372 -6.55 -2.78 21.50
C LEU A 372 -5.47 -1.86 20.90
N ALA A 373 -5.69 -1.36 19.68
CA ALA A 373 -4.74 -0.46 19.02
C ALA A 373 -4.57 0.87 19.76
N LEU A 374 -5.68 1.47 20.24
CA LEU A 374 -5.67 2.71 21.03
C LEU A 374 -4.91 2.52 22.34
N LEU A 375 -5.15 1.44 23.07
CA LEU A 375 -4.51 1.16 24.36
C LEU A 375 -3.01 0.86 24.23
N LEU A 376 -2.58 0.25 23.11
CA LEU A 376 -1.17 -0.11 22.86
C LEU A 376 -0.41 0.88 21.97
N SER A 377 -0.94 2.08 21.76
CA SER A 377 -0.27 3.16 21.01
C SER A 377 -0.17 4.44 21.83
N GLU A 378 0.99 5.12 21.77
CA GLU A 378 1.18 6.43 22.43
C GLU A 378 0.55 7.56 21.60
N ARG A 379 0.64 7.47 20.30
CA ARG A 379 0.14 8.47 19.36
C ARG A 379 -1.00 7.91 18.54
N CYS A 380 -2.18 8.49 18.73
CA CYS A 380 -3.39 8.11 18.00
C CYS A 380 -3.92 9.32 17.23
N ASN A 381 -4.35 9.12 15.99
CA ASN A 381 -4.95 10.19 15.21
C ASN A 381 -6.07 9.69 14.28
N GLY A 382 -7.07 10.56 14.09
CA GLY A 382 -8.00 10.49 12.97
C GLY A 382 -7.40 11.16 11.72
N VAL A 383 -8.07 10.99 10.58
CA VAL A 383 -7.57 11.36 9.25
C VAL A 383 -8.07 12.71 8.72
N ALA A 384 -8.74 13.47 9.55
CA ALA A 384 -9.14 14.87 9.35
C ALA A 384 -9.51 15.49 10.70
N GLU A 385 -9.59 16.81 10.80
CA GLU A 385 -9.99 17.51 12.02
C GLU A 385 -11.37 17.02 12.50
N LEU A 386 -12.37 17.01 11.62
CA LEU A 386 -13.70 16.50 11.92
C LEU A 386 -13.67 15.02 12.33
N HIS A 387 -12.85 14.20 11.70
CA HIS A 387 -12.71 12.79 12.07
C HIS A 387 -12.05 12.62 13.44
N GLY A 388 -11.05 13.44 13.77
CA GLY A 388 -10.48 13.49 15.12
C GLY A 388 -11.52 13.82 16.18
N ASP A 389 -12.39 14.81 15.92
CA ASP A 389 -13.50 15.17 16.81
C ASP A 389 -14.51 14.01 16.98
N THR A 390 -14.83 13.34 15.87
CA THR A 390 -15.73 12.17 15.89
C THR A 390 -15.11 11.02 16.67
N SER A 391 -13.84 10.73 16.43
CA SER A 391 -13.10 9.67 17.12
C SER A 391 -13.00 9.91 18.63
N ARG A 392 -12.71 11.16 19.04
CA ARG A 392 -12.71 11.49 20.47
C ARG A 392 -14.06 11.23 21.14
N LYS A 393 -15.16 11.60 20.50
CA LYS A 393 -16.52 11.32 21.02
C LYS A 393 -16.80 9.82 21.08
N MET A 394 -16.39 9.07 20.06
CA MET A 394 -16.63 7.63 19.95
C MET A 394 -15.89 6.83 21.03
N TRP A 395 -14.66 7.24 21.34
CA TRP A 395 -13.77 6.47 22.23
C TRP A 395 -13.64 7.05 23.64
N MET A 396 -14.60 7.89 24.11
CA MET A 396 -14.58 8.45 25.46
C MET A 396 -14.55 7.36 26.53
N LYS A 397 -15.36 6.32 26.37
CA LYS A 397 -15.46 5.21 27.34
C LYS A 397 -14.12 4.45 27.47
N THR A 398 -13.41 4.22 26.36
CA THR A 398 -12.09 3.56 26.34
C THR A 398 -11.05 4.27 27.20
N TYR A 399 -11.18 5.58 27.39
CA TYR A 399 -10.23 6.41 28.15
C TYR A 399 -10.80 6.90 29.49
N ASP A 400 -11.97 6.41 29.90
CA ASP A 400 -12.68 6.89 31.10
C ASP A 400 -12.77 8.42 31.14
N ALA A 401 -13.05 9.02 29.98
CA ALA A 401 -13.05 10.45 29.78
C ALA A 401 -14.46 11.04 29.98
N GLU A 402 -14.56 12.14 30.72
CA GLU A 402 -15.81 12.87 30.91
C GLU A 402 -16.13 13.76 29.70
N THR A 403 -15.12 14.22 28.99
CA THR A 403 -15.27 15.08 27.81
C THR A 403 -14.41 14.60 26.63
N PRO A 404 -14.83 14.87 25.38
CA PRO A 404 -14.01 14.52 24.22
C PRO A 404 -12.62 15.16 24.21
N ALA A 405 -12.42 16.27 24.92
CA ALA A 405 -11.14 16.96 24.97
C ALA A 405 -10.06 16.18 25.76
N GLU A 406 -10.46 15.29 26.64
CA GLU A 406 -9.58 14.45 27.45
C GLU A 406 -9.07 13.23 26.68
N VAL A 407 -9.75 12.85 25.61
CA VAL A 407 -9.37 11.69 24.79
C VAL A 407 -8.12 12.02 23.96
N PRO A 408 -7.01 11.28 24.10
CA PRO A 408 -5.71 11.62 23.49
C PRO A 408 -5.63 11.21 22.00
N ILE A 409 -6.69 11.49 21.24
CA ILE A 409 -6.75 11.26 19.80
C ILE A 409 -6.64 12.62 19.08
N GLY A 410 -5.52 12.82 18.37
CA GLY A 410 -5.32 13.98 17.51
C GLY A 410 -5.93 13.79 16.12
N HIS A 411 -5.49 14.64 15.19
CA HIS A 411 -5.77 14.44 13.77
C HIS A 411 -4.55 14.77 12.91
N VAL A 412 -4.44 14.06 11.81
CA VAL A 412 -3.54 14.39 10.70
C VAL A 412 -4.38 14.28 9.43
N THR A 413 -4.70 15.43 8.81
CA THR A 413 -5.50 15.44 7.60
C THR A 413 -4.81 14.64 6.49
N ASN A 414 -5.56 13.73 5.85
CA ASN A 414 -5.05 12.92 4.77
C ASN A 414 -4.41 13.79 3.70
N GLY A 415 -3.16 13.48 3.37
CA GLY A 415 -2.46 14.04 2.22
C GLY A 415 -2.71 13.24 0.96
N ILE A 416 -2.22 13.77 -0.14
CA ILE A 416 -2.15 13.06 -1.43
C ILE A 416 -0.71 13.09 -1.92
N HIS A 417 -0.36 12.14 -2.77
CA HIS A 417 0.88 12.18 -3.53
C HIS A 417 0.64 12.93 -4.87
N PRO A 418 0.97 14.22 -4.98
CA PRO A 418 0.53 15.04 -6.11
C PRO A 418 0.94 14.48 -7.47
N GLU A 419 2.14 13.92 -7.57
CA GLU A 419 2.70 13.42 -8.81
C GLU A 419 1.94 12.21 -9.36
N SER A 420 1.26 11.43 -8.51
CA SER A 420 0.38 10.35 -8.94
C SER A 420 -0.95 10.84 -9.54
N TRP A 421 -1.45 12.00 -9.10
CA TRP A 421 -2.81 12.44 -9.42
C TRP A 421 -2.86 13.57 -10.45
N ILE A 422 -1.74 14.25 -10.68
CA ILE A 422 -1.68 15.35 -11.66
C ILE A 422 -1.54 14.79 -13.06
N ALA A 423 -2.48 15.15 -13.93
CA ALA A 423 -2.42 14.82 -15.35
C ALA A 423 -1.16 15.39 -16.03
N ASP A 424 -0.62 14.69 -17.00
CA ASP A 424 0.60 15.11 -17.70
C ASP A 424 0.46 16.49 -18.35
N GLU A 425 -0.75 16.83 -18.86
CA GLU A 425 -1.07 18.13 -19.45
C GLU A 425 -1.03 19.26 -18.42
N ALA A 426 -1.26 18.97 -17.15
CA ALA A 426 -1.22 19.95 -16.08
C ALA A 426 0.21 20.26 -15.58
N ARG A 427 1.19 19.38 -15.83
CA ARG A 427 2.57 19.57 -15.35
C ARG A 427 3.22 20.86 -15.89
N PRO A 428 3.23 21.15 -17.19
CA PRO A 428 3.78 22.41 -17.70
C PRO A 428 3.04 23.64 -17.16
N PHE A 429 1.73 23.51 -16.91
CA PHE A 429 0.95 24.56 -16.30
C PHE A 429 1.39 24.86 -14.86
N TYR A 430 1.61 23.84 -14.05
CA TYR A 430 2.12 24.01 -12.68
C TYR A 430 3.56 24.50 -12.66
N ASP A 431 4.42 24.04 -13.58
CA ASP A 431 5.77 24.55 -13.72
C ASP A 431 5.79 26.06 -14.02
N LYS A 432 4.87 26.53 -14.88
CA LYS A 432 4.72 27.95 -15.20
C LYS A 432 4.26 28.78 -13.99
N HIS A 433 3.27 28.31 -13.23
CA HIS A 433 2.57 29.12 -12.23
C HIS A 433 3.06 28.89 -10.80
N LEU A 434 3.46 27.65 -10.45
CA LEU A 434 3.86 27.29 -9.09
C LEU A 434 5.38 27.30 -8.89
N LYS A 435 6.17 27.50 -9.95
CA LYS A 435 7.63 27.36 -10.07
C LYS A 435 8.09 25.90 -10.13
N PRO A 436 9.24 25.61 -10.78
CA PRO A 436 9.70 24.25 -11.09
C PRO A 436 10.09 23.39 -9.88
N LYS A 437 9.73 23.78 -8.65
CA LYS A 437 10.05 23.06 -7.41
C LYS A 437 8.86 22.41 -6.72
N TRP A 438 7.71 22.34 -7.36
CA TRP A 438 6.55 21.66 -6.77
C TRP A 438 6.74 20.14 -6.71
N VAL A 439 7.50 19.57 -7.65
CA VAL A 439 7.93 18.16 -7.66
C VAL A 439 9.04 17.97 -6.63
N GLY A 440 8.89 16.98 -5.74
CA GLY A 440 9.86 16.68 -4.70
C GLY A 440 10.03 17.79 -3.63
N ALA A 441 9.08 18.72 -3.56
CA ALA A 441 9.05 19.75 -2.54
C ALA A 441 8.85 19.15 -1.14
N GLY A 442 9.48 19.76 -0.15
CA GLY A 442 9.29 19.33 1.24
C GLY A 442 7.89 19.69 1.76
N PRO A 443 7.39 18.98 2.79
CA PRO A 443 6.02 19.12 3.27
C PRO A 443 5.66 20.52 3.81
N MET A 444 6.66 21.36 4.07
CA MET A 444 6.50 22.71 4.62
C MET A 444 6.82 23.82 3.61
N ASP A 445 6.97 23.48 2.32
CA ASP A 445 7.30 24.47 1.30
C ASP A 445 6.05 25.26 0.87
N ASP A 446 6.18 26.60 0.87
CA ASP A 446 5.07 27.55 0.65
C ASP A 446 4.66 27.74 -0.82
N TRP A 447 5.20 26.97 -1.74
CA TRP A 447 4.98 27.18 -3.18
C TRP A 447 3.50 27.02 -3.60
N TRP A 448 2.72 26.21 -2.89
CA TRP A 448 1.27 26.08 -3.11
C TRP A 448 0.49 27.39 -2.89
N ARG A 449 0.97 28.31 -2.09
CA ARG A 449 0.35 29.62 -1.92
C ARG A 449 0.29 30.44 -3.20
N ASN A 450 1.14 30.12 -4.20
CA ASN A 450 1.07 30.75 -5.50
C ASN A 450 -0.15 30.30 -6.32
N ALA A 451 -0.83 29.22 -5.96
CA ALA A 451 -2.03 28.75 -6.62
C ALA A 451 -3.14 29.82 -6.63
N SER A 452 -3.25 30.63 -5.56
CA SER A 452 -4.23 31.74 -5.49
C SER A 452 -3.94 32.89 -6.47
N LYS A 453 -2.74 32.93 -7.07
CA LYS A 453 -2.32 33.97 -8.03
C LYS A 453 -2.48 33.52 -9.49
N ILE A 454 -2.93 32.29 -9.74
CA ILE A 454 -3.11 31.76 -11.09
C ILE A 454 -4.26 32.52 -11.77
N PRO A 455 -4.07 33.08 -12.97
CA PRO A 455 -5.13 33.71 -13.71
C PRO A 455 -6.28 32.74 -14.00
N ALA A 456 -7.52 33.18 -13.76
CA ALA A 456 -8.71 32.35 -13.99
C ALA A 456 -8.81 31.86 -15.45
N ALA A 457 -8.40 32.68 -16.42
CA ALA A 457 -8.39 32.30 -17.84
C ALA A 457 -7.46 31.12 -18.13
N ASP A 458 -6.21 31.15 -17.58
CA ASP A 458 -5.23 30.09 -17.77
C ASP A 458 -5.74 28.76 -17.11
N LEU A 459 -6.34 28.89 -15.93
CA LEU A 459 -6.94 27.73 -15.24
C LEU A 459 -8.12 27.15 -16.02
N TRP A 460 -8.94 28.00 -16.63
CA TRP A 460 -10.08 27.58 -17.45
C TRP A 460 -9.62 26.86 -18.72
N GLU A 461 -8.58 27.33 -19.39
CA GLU A 461 -8.00 26.69 -20.57
C GLU A 461 -7.48 25.27 -20.24
N LEU A 462 -6.72 25.13 -19.15
CA LEU A 462 -6.30 23.80 -18.65
C LEU A 462 -7.52 22.91 -18.39
N ARG A 463 -8.53 23.44 -17.70
CA ARG A 463 -9.75 22.70 -17.39
C ARG A 463 -10.47 22.20 -18.65
N GLN A 464 -10.54 23.04 -19.70
CA GLN A 464 -11.13 22.62 -20.97
C GLN A 464 -10.32 21.51 -21.65
N THR A 465 -9.00 21.59 -21.61
CA THR A 465 -8.11 20.55 -22.15
C THR A 465 -8.34 19.21 -21.45
N LEU A 466 -8.36 19.20 -20.11
CA LEU A 466 -8.59 17.99 -19.32
C LEU A 466 -10.00 17.41 -19.52
N ARG A 467 -11.03 18.26 -19.68
CA ARG A 467 -12.39 17.82 -19.98
C ARG A 467 -12.50 17.17 -21.35
N LYS A 468 -11.86 17.74 -22.37
CA LYS A 468 -11.83 17.14 -23.72
C LYS A 468 -11.20 15.76 -23.67
N LYS A 469 -10.08 15.60 -22.97
CA LYS A 469 -9.41 14.30 -22.78
C LYS A 469 -10.32 13.30 -22.07
N MET A 470 -10.95 13.70 -20.97
CA MET A 470 -11.88 12.84 -20.23
C MET A 470 -13.07 12.37 -21.10
N VAL A 471 -13.65 13.29 -21.88
CA VAL A 471 -14.77 12.93 -22.79
C VAL A 471 -14.31 11.96 -23.88
N ALA A 472 -13.13 12.19 -24.46
CA ALA A 472 -12.57 11.28 -25.47
C ALA A 472 -12.33 9.88 -24.89
N GLU A 473 -11.77 9.78 -23.70
CA GLU A 473 -11.56 8.51 -22.99
C GLU A 473 -12.90 7.81 -22.67
N LEU A 474 -13.87 8.55 -22.17
CA LEU A 474 -15.21 8.01 -21.89
C LEU A 474 -15.87 7.46 -23.15
N ARG A 475 -15.78 8.18 -24.28
CA ARG A 475 -16.31 7.73 -25.57
C ARG A 475 -15.65 6.43 -26.04
N MET A 476 -14.34 6.33 -25.90
CA MET A 476 -13.60 5.11 -26.26
C MET A 476 -14.07 3.92 -25.41
N ARG A 477 -14.14 4.06 -24.10
CA ARG A 477 -14.60 3.00 -23.18
C ARG A 477 -16.04 2.58 -23.45
N LEU A 478 -16.96 3.53 -23.69
CA LEU A 478 -18.33 3.23 -24.03
C LEU A 478 -18.43 2.46 -25.34
N ARG A 479 -17.63 2.81 -26.34
CA ARG A 479 -17.58 2.08 -27.61
C ARG A 479 -17.14 0.62 -27.40
N GLU A 480 -16.08 0.41 -26.66
CA GLU A 480 -15.56 -0.92 -26.32
C GLU A 480 -16.59 -1.76 -25.56
N GLU A 481 -17.26 -1.18 -24.58
CA GLU A 481 -18.33 -1.81 -23.81
C GLU A 481 -19.53 -2.20 -24.67
N ILE A 482 -19.99 -1.33 -25.57
CA ILE A 482 -21.13 -1.61 -26.47
C ILE A 482 -20.77 -2.75 -27.42
N ILE A 483 -19.56 -2.75 -27.97
CA ILE A 483 -19.06 -3.81 -28.84
C ILE A 483 -18.96 -5.14 -28.07
N ALA A 484 -18.36 -5.12 -26.88
CA ALA A 484 -18.19 -6.31 -26.06
C ALA A 484 -19.51 -6.92 -25.59
N ARG A 485 -20.54 -6.11 -25.35
CA ARG A 485 -21.86 -6.56 -24.90
C ARG A 485 -22.77 -6.94 -26.05
N GLN A 486 -22.41 -6.70 -27.30
CA GLN A 486 -23.23 -6.97 -28.49
C GLN A 486 -24.67 -6.42 -28.34
N LEU A 487 -24.83 -5.19 -27.81
CA LEU A 487 -26.13 -4.59 -27.55
C LEU A 487 -26.85 -4.33 -28.87
N PRO A 488 -27.99 -5.00 -29.17
CA PRO A 488 -28.70 -4.83 -30.44
C PRO A 488 -29.39 -3.46 -30.50
N GLY A 489 -29.37 -2.83 -31.65
CA GLY A 489 -30.12 -1.61 -31.94
C GLY A 489 -29.43 -0.31 -31.46
N ILE A 490 -28.22 -0.38 -30.97
CA ILE A 490 -27.43 0.82 -30.61
C ILE A 490 -26.51 1.16 -31.76
N ASP A 491 -26.75 2.30 -32.41
CA ASP A 491 -25.78 2.88 -33.35
C ASP A 491 -24.59 3.47 -32.55
N VAL A 492 -23.50 2.70 -32.55
CA VAL A 492 -22.26 3.08 -31.84
C VAL A 492 -21.72 4.43 -32.34
N ALA A 493 -21.95 4.75 -33.63
CA ALA A 493 -21.49 6.03 -34.19
C ALA A 493 -22.26 7.22 -33.60
N GLN A 494 -23.59 7.11 -33.46
CA GLN A 494 -24.41 8.19 -32.87
C GLN A 494 -24.18 8.42 -31.39
N LEU A 495 -23.77 7.39 -30.63
CA LEU A 495 -23.50 7.54 -29.19
C LEU A 495 -22.12 8.12 -28.88
N VAL A 496 -21.22 8.13 -29.85
CA VAL A 496 -19.80 8.50 -29.66
C VAL A 496 -19.49 9.86 -30.32
N GLU A 497 -20.41 10.42 -31.11
CA GLU A 497 -20.36 11.81 -31.56
C GLU A 497 -20.78 12.79 -30.46
#